data_d827e4929b1995fbd56bd4640ea792e8
#
_entry.id   d827e4929b1995fbd56bd4640ea792e8
#
_cell.length_a   1.000
_cell.length_b   1.000
_cell.length_c   1.000
_cell.angle_alpha   90.00
_cell.angle_beta   90.00
_cell.angle_gamma   90.00
#
_symmetry.space_group_name_H-M   'P 1'
#
loop_
_entity.id
_entity.type
_entity.pdbx_description
1 polymer ?
#
loop_
_entity_poly.entity_id
_entity_poly.type
_entity_poly.pdbx_seq_one_letter_code
_entity_poly.pdbx_strand_id
1 'polypeptide(L)'
;MINENMEQRDREFHFTSADFERVRTLIYKHAGISLAPIKQDMVYSRLARRLRALGYSTFEQYLAHLESNDEAEWETFVNSLTTNLTSFFREAHHFEILTRHLRTLKQRPIRIWCSAASTGEEPYTLAMTACEAFDTLTPPVSIVASDIDTNVLATAEKGVYPMERVEKLSADRLRRFFLKGSGAQAGYVRVRPELQKLLSFTRINLLDARLPLQGPFDVMFCRNVMIYFDKPTQRTILQKFAPLLREDGLLFAGHSESFLHAADVFRSLGRTVYERADRPASTPATRI
;
A
#
# COMPACT_ATOMS: atom_id res chain seq x y z
N MET A 1 -28.71 17.37 17.51
CA MET A 1 -28.25 17.65 18.92
C MET A 1 -28.68 16.59 19.95
N ILE A 2 -29.76 15.80 19.77
CA ILE A 2 -30.24 14.82 20.79
C ILE A 2 -29.54 13.44 20.62
N ASN A 3 -29.10 13.04 19.42
CA ASN A 3 -28.46 11.73 19.18
C ASN A 3 -26.97 11.67 19.55
N GLU A 4 -26.22 12.76 19.42
CA GLU A 4 -24.77 12.76 19.73
C GLU A 4 -24.47 12.55 21.23
N ASN A 5 -25.38 13.00 22.11
CA ASN A 5 -25.21 12.86 23.57
C ASN A 5 -25.56 11.46 24.11
N MET A 6 -26.29 10.62 23.38
CA MET A 6 -26.62 9.26 23.83
C MET A 6 -25.55 8.25 23.49
N GLU A 7 -24.87 8.36 22.33
CA GLU A 7 -23.78 7.45 21.94
C GLU A 7 -22.48 7.67 22.74
N GLN A 8 -22.28 8.88 23.30
CA GLN A 8 -21.11 9.15 24.15
C GLN A 8 -21.20 8.54 25.56
N ARG A 9 -22.40 8.16 26.04
CA ARG A 9 -22.58 7.66 27.42
C ARG A 9 -22.06 6.25 27.67
N ASP A 10 -21.83 5.45 26.61
CA ASP A 10 -21.33 4.06 26.74
C ASP A 10 -19.85 3.89 26.36
N ARG A 11 -19.12 4.98 26.06
CA ARG A 11 -17.71 4.90 25.72
C ARG A 11 -16.85 4.88 26.96
N GLU A 12 -15.89 3.97 27.02
CA GLU A 12 -14.90 3.83 28.11
C GLU A 12 -14.09 5.12 28.32
N PHE A 13 -13.72 5.78 27.24
CA PHE A 13 -12.98 7.06 27.25
C PHE A 13 -13.83 8.16 26.63
N HIS A 14 -13.81 9.34 27.25
CA HIS A 14 -14.44 10.50 26.64
C HIS A 14 -13.64 10.92 25.39
N PHE A 15 -14.33 11.07 24.25
CA PHE A 15 -13.74 11.45 22.97
C PHE A 15 -14.54 12.58 22.34
N THR A 16 -13.96 13.75 22.30
CA THR A 16 -14.62 14.96 21.80
C THR A 16 -14.33 15.18 20.31
N SER A 17 -15.11 16.07 19.68
CA SER A 17 -14.79 16.54 18.33
C SER A 17 -13.45 17.27 18.29
N ALA A 18 -13.04 17.93 19.37
CA ALA A 18 -11.71 18.56 19.47
C ALA A 18 -10.59 17.53 19.48
N ASP A 19 -10.74 16.41 20.19
CA ASP A 19 -9.78 15.30 20.17
C ASP A 19 -9.66 14.71 18.75
N PHE A 20 -10.80 14.51 18.09
CA PHE A 20 -10.82 14.00 16.73
C PHE A 20 -10.09 14.96 15.75
N GLU A 21 -10.34 16.27 15.82
CA GLU A 21 -9.65 17.25 14.97
C GLU A 21 -8.14 17.30 15.26
N ARG A 22 -7.72 17.13 16.52
CA ARG A 22 -6.31 17.00 16.87
C ARG A 22 -5.68 15.76 16.26
N VAL A 23 -6.35 14.58 16.35
CA VAL A 23 -5.92 13.36 15.69
C VAL A 23 -5.80 13.56 14.18
N ARG A 24 -6.80 14.19 13.53
CA ARG A 24 -6.77 14.50 12.09
C ARG A 24 -5.54 15.34 11.72
N THR A 25 -5.28 16.37 12.49
CA THR A 25 -4.13 17.27 12.27
C THR A 25 -2.81 16.52 12.40
N LEU A 26 -2.67 15.70 13.43
CA LEU A 26 -1.46 14.95 13.72
C LEU A 26 -1.17 13.90 12.63
N ILE A 27 -2.15 13.08 12.27
CA ILE A 27 -1.96 12.05 11.25
C ILE A 27 -1.74 12.64 9.84
N TYR A 28 -2.41 13.77 9.53
CA TYR A 28 -2.19 14.48 8.28
C TYR A 28 -0.76 15.03 8.19
N LYS A 29 -0.28 15.70 9.26
CA LYS A 29 1.06 16.26 9.30
C LYS A 29 2.16 15.18 9.19
N HIS A 30 1.94 14.03 9.82
CA HIS A 30 2.95 12.97 9.90
C HIS A 30 2.92 12.01 8.70
N ALA A 31 1.74 11.64 8.23
CA ALA A 31 1.55 10.62 7.21
C ALA A 31 0.73 11.09 5.98
N GLY A 32 0.27 12.35 5.95
CA GLY A 32 -0.56 12.91 4.87
C GLY A 32 -1.97 12.34 4.81
N ILE A 33 -2.34 11.48 5.76
CA ILE A 33 -3.63 10.81 5.76
C ILE A 33 -4.73 11.80 6.10
N SER A 34 -5.62 12.05 5.13
CA SER A 34 -6.80 12.91 5.29
C SER A 34 -7.98 12.07 5.81
N LEU A 35 -8.29 12.21 7.09
CA LEU A 35 -9.42 11.53 7.70
C LEU A 35 -10.72 12.32 7.49
N ALA A 36 -11.70 11.71 6.84
CA ALA A 36 -13.04 12.30 6.71
C ALA A 36 -13.77 12.32 8.07
N PRO A 37 -14.65 13.32 8.33
CA PRO A 37 -15.38 13.44 9.61
C PRO A 37 -16.14 12.16 10.02
N ILE A 38 -16.70 11.42 9.06
CA ILE A 38 -17.40 10.15 9.29
C ILE A 38 -16.52 9.05 9.91
N LYS A 39 -15.19 9.24 9.98
CA LYS A 39 -14.25 8.26 10.53
C LYS A 39 -14.05 8.38 12.05
N GLN A 40 -14.78 9.28 12.73
CA GLN A 40 -14.60 9.53 14.16
C GLN A 40 -14.71 8.26 15.01
N ASP A 41 -15.71 7.39 14.75
CA ASP A 41 -15.92 6.15 15.51
C ASP A 41 -14.82 5.12 15.26
N MET A 42 -14.34 5.04 14.02
CA MET A 42 -13.19 4.19 13.69
C MET A 42 -11.95 4.65 14.45
N VAL A 43 -11.67 5.96 14.46
CA VAL A 43 -10.53 6.54 15.18
C VAL A 43 -10.65 6.26 16.67
N TYR A 44 -11.80 6.54 17.26
CA TYR A 44 -12.07 6.20 18.67
C TYR A 44 -11.77 4.74 18.97
N SER A 45 -12.41 3.82 18.23
CA SER A 45 -12.27 2.37 18.48
C SER A 45 -10.83 1.88 18.39
N ARG A 46 -10.05 2.44 17.48
CA ARG A 46 -8.65 2.07 17.26
C ARG A 46 -7.73 2.63 18.34
N LEU A 47 -7.87 3.93 18.65
CA LEU A 47 -7.01 4.60 19.63
C LEU A 47 -7.39 4.26 21.08
N ALA A 48 -8.65 3.96 21.40
CA ALA A 48 -9.05 3.50 22.73
C ALA A 48 -8.27 2.24 23.18
N ARG A 49 -7.96 1.34 22.22
CA ARG A 49 -7.10 0.18 22.50
C ARG A 49 -5.69 0.62 22.92
N ARG A 50 -5.21 1.72 22.32
CA ARG A 50 -3.87 2.23 22.60
C ARG A 50 -3.81 2.91 23.95
N LEU A 51 -4.83 3.75 24.29
CA LEU A 51 -4.96 4.34 25.60
C LEU A 51 -4.92 3.27 26.69
N ARG A 52 -5.72 2.21 26.52
CA ARG A 52 -5.79 1.09 27.46
C ARG A 52 -4.42 0.40 27.62
N ALA A 53 -3.74 0.13 26.52
CA ALA A 53 -2.43 -0.53 26.55
C ALA A 53 -1.34 0.29 27.26
N LEU A 54 -1.42 1.62 27.21
CA LEU A 54 -0.49 2.55 27.82
C LEU A 54 -0.95 3.07 29.20
N GLY A 55 -2.18 2.73 29.63
CA GLY A 55 -2.73 3.17 30.91
C GLY A 55 -3.16 4.63 30.95
N TYR A 56 -3.42 5.27 29.83
CA TYR A 56 -3.96 6.63 29.78
C TYR A 56 -5.46 6.63 30.06
N SER A 57 -5.92 7.66 30.78
CA SER A 57 -7.32 7.86 31.13
C SER A 57 -8.06 8.76 30.15
N THR A 58 -7.35 9.60 29.37
CA THR A 58 -7.93 10.55 28.43
C THR A 58 -7.17 10.60 27.10
N PHE A 59 -7.86 10.97 26.03
CA PHE A 59 -7.23 11.23 24.72
C PHE A 59 -6.26 12.40 24.79
N GLU A 60 -6.55 13.41 25.58
CA GLU A 60 -5.66 14.57 25.78
C GLU A 60 -4.29 14.14 26.29
N GLN A 61 -4.23 13.28 27.32
CA GLN A 61 -2.98 12.74 27.85
C GLN A 61 -2.20 11.93 26.79
N TYR A 62 -2.90 11.08 26.08
CA TYR A 62 -2.30 10.26 25.03
C TYR A 62 -1.73 11.12 23.88
N LEU A 63 -2.51 12.09 23.39
CA LEU A 63 -2.06 12.97 22.30
C LEU A 63 -0.91 13.89 22.73
N ALA A 64 -0.88 14.34 23.99
CA ALA A 64 0.24 15.07 24.54
C ALA A 64 1.52 14.21 24.62
N HIS A 65 1.40 12.94 25.02
CA HIS A 65 2.51 11.99 24.97
C HIS A 65 3.03 11.82 23.55
N LEU A 66 2.15 11.58 22.58
CA LEU A 66 2.51 11.44 21.18
C LEU A 66 3.28 12.63 20.65
N GLU A 67 2.87 13.86 21.01
CA GLU A 67 3.53 15.11 20.62
C GLU A 67 4.88 15.36 21.33
N SER A 68 5.19 14.62 22.39
CA SER A 68 6.50 14.69 23.05
C SER A 68 7.65 14.00 22.32
N ASN A 69 7.42 13.54 21.09
CA ASN A 69 8.37 12.90 20.18
C ASN A 69 8.81 11.47 20.56
N ASP A 70 7.90 10.65 21.03
CA ASP A 70 8.12 9.19 21.10
C ASP A 70 7.95 8.57 19.70
N GLU A 71 9.06 8.35 18.99
CA GLU A 71 9.06 7.79 17.63
C GLU A 71 8.38 6.41 17.56
N ALA A 72 8.52 5.59 18.59
CA ALA A 72 7.90 4.27 18.64
C ALA A 72 6.38 4.37 18.78
N GLU A 73 5.90 5.36 19.55
CA GLU A 73 4.47 5.60 19.67
C GLU A 73 3.90 6.23 18.40
N TRP A 74 4.63 7.11 17.72
CA TRP A 74 4.23 7.61 16.42
C TRP A 74 4.00 6.50 15.39
N GLU A 75 4.91 5.53 15.33
CA GLU A 75 4.76 4.36 14.47
C GLU A 75 3.48 3.59 14.80
N THR A 76 3.25 3.32 16.09
CA THR A 76 2.07 2.59 16.55
C THR A 76 0.78 3.37 16.28
N PHE A 77 0.80 4.69 16.44
CA PHE A 77 -0.32 5.58 16.14
C PHE A 77 -0.69 5.52 14.65
N VAL A 78 0.30 5.66 13.75
CA VAL A 78 0.08 5.55 12.30
C VAL A 78 -0.47 4.17 11.94
N ASN A 79 0.17 3.10 12.40
CA ASN A 79 -0.25 1.72 12.14
C ASN A 79 -1.69 1.46 12.62
N SER A 80 -2.10 2.09 13.73
CA SER A 80 -3.47 1.97 14.25
C SER A 80 -4.50 2.62 13.33
N LEU A 81 -4.15 3.67 12.61
CA LEU A 81 -5.07 4.45 11.78
C LEU A 81 -5.06 4.07 10.29
N THR A 82 -4.08 3.29 9.83
CA THR A 82 -4.03 2.79 8.46
C THR A 82 -5.16 1.81 8.16
N THR A 83 -5.55 1.73 6.89
CA THR A 83 -6.57 0.77 6.42
C THR A 83 -5.95 -0.10 5.33
N ASN A 84 -5.74 -1.36 5.66
CA ASN A 84 -4.89 -2.29 4.90
C ASN A 84 -5.68 -3.36 4.13
N LEU A 85 -6.84 -2.97 3.53
CA LEU A 85 -7.65 -3.90 2.74
C LEU A 85 -6.97 -4.21 1.41
N THR A 86 -6.56 -5.47 1.24
CA THR A 86 -5.91 -5.97 0.02
C THR A 86 -6.34 -7.42 -0.27
N SER A 87 -6.06 -7.88 -1.49
CA SER A 87 -6.28 -9.28 -1.90
C SER A 87 -5.38 -9.65 -3.08
N PHE A 88 -5.09 -10.93 -3.23
CA PHE A 88 -4.38 -11.45 -4.40
C PHE A 88 -5.16 -11.12 -5.69
N PHE A 89 -4.45 -10.67 -6.72
CA PHE A 89 -4.98 -10.31 -8.04
C PHE A 89 -6.14 -9.29 -8.01
N ARG A 90 -6.17 -8.39 -7.00
CA ARG A 90 -7.10 -7.27 -6.96
C ARG A 90 -6.97 -6.44 -8.23
N GLU A 91 -8.09 -6.17 -8.94
CA GLU A 91 -8.13 -5.50 -10.25
C GLU A 91 -7.26 -6.23 -11.29
N ALA A 92 -7.65 -7.48 -11.57
CA ALA A 92 -6.89 -8.48 -12.34
C ALA A 92 -6.38 -7.99 -13.71
N HIS A 93 -7.10 -7.06 -14.35
CA HIS A 93 -6.72 -6.50 -15.65
C HIS A 93 -5.33 -5.81 -15.65
N HIS A 94 -4.87 -5.28 -14.51
CA HIS A 94 -3.54 -4.70 -14.39
C HIS A 94 -2.44 -5.74 -14.60
N PHE A 95 -2.64 -6.95 -14.10
CA PHE A 95 -1.63 -8.01 -14.20
C PHE A 95 -1.55 -8.60 -15.62
N GLU A 96 -2.65 -8.55 -16.38
CA GLU A 96 -2.63 -8.88 -17.82
C GLU A 96 -1.81 -7.86 -18.61
N ILE A 97 -1.98 -6.56 -18.29
CA ILE A 97 -1.20 -5.48 -18.91
C ILE A 97 0.27 -5.62 -18.51
N LEU A 98 0.55 -5.86 -17.22
CA LEU A 98 1.90 -6.09 -16.71
C LEU A 98 2.57 -7.25 -17.43
N THR A 99 1.89 -8.41 -17.58
CA THR A 99 2.44 -9.57 -18.28
C THR A 99 2.91 -9.23 -19.68
N ARG A 100 2.08 -8.49 -20.43
CA ARG A 100 2.44 -8.05 -21.79
C ARG A 100 3.65 -7.11 -21.76
N HIS A 101 3.65 -6.14 -20.86
CA HIS A 101 4.73 -5.15 -20.72
C HIS A 101 6.05 -5.82 -20.34
N LEU A 102 6.08 -6.71 -19.35
CA LEU A 102 7.27 -7.43 -18.91
C LEU A 102 7.98 -8.19 -20.05
N ARG A 103 7.20 -8.75 -20.99
CA ARG A 103 7.74 -9.47 -22.17
C ARG A 103 8.39 -8.55 -23.19
N THR A 104 8.04 -7.27 -23.22
CA THR A 104 8.65 -6.28 -24.13
C THR A 104 9.96 -5.71 -23.61
N LEU A 105 10.18 -5.74 -22.29
CA LEU A 105 11.36 -5.16 -21.67
C LEU A 105 12.61 -6.01 -21.96
N LYS A 106 13.64 -5.36 -22.48
CA LYS A 106 14.93 -6.02 -22.82
C LYS A 106 15.94 -5.97 -21.68
N GLN A 107 15.81 -4.97 -20.81
CA GLN A 107 16.77 -4.74 -19.73
C GLN A 107 16.55 -5.71 -18.57
N ARG A 108 17.63 -6.15 -17.92
CA ARG A 108 17.59 -7.11 -16.82
C ARG A 108 18.56 -6.69 -15.71
N PRO A 109 18.25 -6.88 -14.41
CA PRO A 109 16.92 -7.30 -13.94
C PRO A 109 15.86 -6.21 -14.16
N ILE A 110 14.62 -6.61 -14.41
CA ILE A 110 13.46 -5.72 -14.42
C ILE A 110 13.18 -5.30 -12.98
N ARG A 111 13.03 -4.00 -12.74
CA ARG A 111 12.82 -3.46 -11.40
C ARG A 111 11.39 -2.97 -11.24
N ILE A 112 10.69 -3.51 -10.25
CA ILE A 112 9.31 -3.15 -9.91
C ILE A 112 9.27 -2.54 -8.52
N TRP A 113 8.51 -1.47 -8.33
CA TRP A 113 8.21 -0.93 -7.01
C TRP A 113 6.72 -1.00 -6.72
N CYS A 114 6.35 -1.65 -5.62
CA CYS A 114 5.01 -1.65 -5.02
C CYS A 114 5.04 -0.70 -3.81
N SER A 115 4.41 0.46 -3.92
CA SER A 115 4.55 1.56 -2.95
C SER A 115 3.60 1.47 -1.76
N ALA A 116 2.61 0.58 -1.78
CA ALA A 116 1.66 0.30 -0.71
C ALA A 116 1.42 -1.21 -0.62
N ALA A 117 2.39 -1.91 -0.05
CA ALA A 117 2.46 -3.37 -0.03
C ALA A 117 1.38 -4.03 0.84
N SER A 118 0.89 -3.33 1.86
CA SER A 118 -0.03 -3.87 2.85
C SER A 118 0.48 -5.23 3.39
N THR A 119 -0.39 -6.21 3.57
CA THR A 119 -0.04 -7.56 4.05
C THR A 119 0.62 -8.46 2.99
N GLY A 120 1.01 -7.92 1.82
CA GLY A 120 1.87 -8.59 0.84
C GLY A 120 1.17 -9.22 -0.35
N GLU A 121 -0.15 -9.23 -0.41
CA GLU A 121 -0.89 -9.87 -1.51
C GLU A 121 -0.57 -9.26 -2.87
N GLU A 122 -0.44 -7.92 -2.95
CA GLU A 122 -0.08 -7.25 -4.21
C GLU A 122 1.37 -7.54 -4.63
N PRO A 123 2.41 -7.33 -3.81
CA PRO A 123 3.78 -7.63 -4.22
C PRO A 123 3.98 -9.12 -4.55
N TYR A 124 3.34 -10.05 -3.86
CA TYR A 124 3.40 -11.46 -4.26
C TYR A 124 2.63 -11.73 -5.56
N THR A 125 1.54 -11.01 -5.83
CA THR A 125 0.85 -11.09 -7.13
C THR A 125 1.75 -10.60 -8.26
N LEU A 126 2.54 -9.55 -8.04
CA LEU A 126 3.55 -9.09 -9.00
C LEU A 126 4.61 -10.17 -9.27
N ALA A 127 5.10 -10.83 -8.22
CA ALA A 127 6.04 -11.94 -8.36
C ALA A 127 5.45 -13.13 -9.13
N MET A 128 4.21 -13.54 -8.81
CA MET A 128 3.50 -14.59 -9.54
C MET A 128 3.32 -14.23 -11.02
N THR A 129 2.91 -13.00 -11.30
CA THR A 129 2.74 -12.48 -12.67
C THR A 129 4.05 -12.52 -13.44
N ALA A 130 5.16 -12.15 -12.80
CA ALA A 130 6.49 -12.25 -13.42
C ALA A 130 6.85 -13.72 -13.68
N CYS A 131 6.62 -14.63 -12.74
CA CYS A 131 6.85 -16.06 -12.94
C CYS A 131 6.01 -16.63 -14.09
N GLU A 132 4.77 -16.20 -14.23
CA GLU A 132 3.87 -16.60 -15.33
C GLU A 132 4.32 -15.98 -16.68
N ALA A 133 4.78 -14.72 -16.66
CA ALA A 133 5.24 -14.03 -17.88
C ALA A 133 6.50 -14.67 -18.50
N PHE A 134 7.41 -15.18 -17.67
CA PHE A 134 8.67 -15.81 -18.09
C PHE A 134 8.70 -17.32 -17.95
N ASP A 135 7.59 -17.93 -17.54
CA ASP A 135 7.44 -19.37 -17.31
C ASP A 135 8.56 -20.00 -16.45
N THR A 136 8.93 -19.32 -15.38
CA THR A 136 9.97 -19.76 -14.43
C THR A 136 9.66 -19.28 -13.02
N LEU A 137 10.14 -19.97 -12.00
CA LEU A 137 10.07 -19.50 -10.61
C LEU A 137 11.20 -18.50 -10.23
N THR A 138 12.15 -18.31 -11.15
CA THR A 138 13.27 -17.38 -11.01
C THR A 138 13.31 -16.38 -12.17
N PRO A 139 12.24 -15.59 -12.40
CA PRO A 139 12.23 -14.57 -13.44
C PRO A 139 13.28 -13.51 -13.18
N PRO A 140 13.83 -12.83 -14.22
CA PRO A 140 14.82 -11.79 -14.07
C PRO A 140 14.18 -10.47 -13.57
N VAL A 141 13.50 -10.52 -12.42
CA VAL A 141 12.75 -9.43 -11.83
C VAL A 141 13.19 -9.22 -10.39
N SER A 142 13.24 -7.98 -9.96
CA SER A 142 13.46 -7.55 -8.57
C SER A 142 12.33 -6.62 -8.16
N ILE A 143 11.70 -6.88 -7.02
CA ILE A 143 10.54 -6.15 -6.53
C ILE A 143 10.90 -5.50 -5.19
N VAL A 144 10.81 -4.17 -5.13
CA VAL A 144 10.80 -3.43 -3.87
C VAL A 144 9.35 -3.25 -3.46
N ALA A 145 9.01 -3.68 -2.26
CA ALA A 145 7.69 -3.55 -1.67
C ALA A 145 7.78 -2.66 -0.43
N SER A 146 7.03 -1.58 -0.39
CA SER A 146 7.08 -0.64 0.72
C SER A 146 5.70 -0.34 1.28
N ASP A 147 5.65 -0.01 2.55
CA ASP A 147 4.47 0.50 3.24
C ASP A 147 4.91 1.41 4.38
N ILE A 148 4.02 2.25 4.88
CA ILE A 148 4.26 3.04 6.08
C ILE A 148 4.03 2.20 7.35
N ASP A 149 3.15 1.20 7.28
CA ASP A 149 2.73 0.33 8.37
C ASP A 149 3.68 -0.88 8.49
N THR A 150 4.50 -0.87 9.53
CA THR A 150 5.49 -1.93 9.78
C THR A 150 4.87 -3.27 10.18
N ASN A 151 3.66 -3.28 10.78
CA ASN A 151 2.98 -4.52 11.15
C ASN A 151 2.55 -5.31 9.91
N VAL A 152 2.06 -4.60 8.88
CA VAL A 152 1.68 -5.26 7.62
C VAL A 152 2.91 -5.72 6.85
N LEU A 153 4.00 -4.95 6.87
CA LEU A 153 5.27 -5.38 6.26
C LEU A 153 5.80 -6.65 6.92
N ALA A 154 5.78 -6.74 8.25
CA ALA A 154 6.18 -7.94 8.98
C ALA A 154 5.30 -9.16 8.63
N THR A 155 4.02 -8.94 8.33
CA THR A 155 3.11 -10.00 7.83
C THR A 155 3.48 -10.40 6.40
N ALA A 156 3.74 -9.42 5.54
CA ALA A 156 4.14 -9.63 4.15
C ALA A 156 5.46 -10.41 4.05
N GLU A 157 6.46 -10.06 4.86
CA GLU A 157 7.76 -10.76 4.90
C GLU A 157 7.63 -12.24 5.28
N LYS A 158 6.74 -12.58 6.22
CA LYS A 158 6.47 -13.97 6.58
C LYS A 158 5.89 -14.76 5.41
N GLY A 159 5.08 -14.11 4.56
CA GLY A 159 4.43 -14.71 3.41
C GLY A 159 3.50 -15.88 3.77
N VAL A 160 2.90 -15.86 4.97
CA VAL A 160 2.01 -16.90 5.49
C VAL A 160 0.60 -16.33 5.57
N TYR A 161 -0.35 -17.03 4.96
CA TYR A 161 -1.74 -16.57 4.85
C TYR A 161 -2.70 -17.67 5.27
N PRO A 162 -3.83 -17.34 5.92
CA PRO A 162 -4.96 -18.26 6.05
C PRO A 162 -5.44 -18.73 4.67
N MET A 163 -5.90 -19.96 4.55
CA MET A 163 -6.37 -20.56 3.29
C MET A 163 -7.47 -19.73 2.62
N GLU A 164 -8.34 -19.09 3.38
CA GLU A 164 -9.42 -18.20 2.90
C GLU A 164 -8.92 -17.00 2.09
N ARG A 165 -7.69 -16.52 2.36
CA ARG A 165 -7.09 -15.39 1.61
C ARG A 165 -6.71 -15.77 0.18
N VAL A 166 -6.52 -17.04 -0.09
CA VAL A 166 -6.05 -17.57 -1.38
C VAL A 166 -7.09 -18.45 -2.08
N GLU A 167 -8.27 -18.69 -1.50
CA GLU A 167 -9.31 -19.59 -2.05
C GLU A 167 -9.80 -19.19 -3.45
N LYS A 168 -9.72 -17.89 -3.80
CA LYS A 168 -10.10 -17.38 -5.12
C LYS A 168 -9.05 -17.60 -6.21
N LEU A 169 -7.86 -18.07 -5.83
CA LEU A 169 -6.81 -18.40 -6.80
C LEU A 169 -7.12 -19.74 -7.48
N SER A 170 -6.70 -19.87 -8.73
CA SER A 170 -6.82 -21.15 -9.43
C SER A 170 -6.01 -22.25 -8.73
N ALA A 171 -6.46 -23.48 -8.84
CA ALA A 171 -5.76 -24.65 -8.29
C ALA A 171 -4.31 -24.75 -8.80
N ASP A 172 -4.07 -24.28 -10.03
CA ASP A 172 -2.74 -24.25 -10.62
C ASP A 172 -1.82 -23.25 -9.93
N ARG A 173 -2.28 -22.00 -9.72
CA ARG A 173 -1.55 -20.99 -8.97
C ARG A 173 -1.27 -21.42 -7.53
N LEU A 174 -2.24 -22.06 -6.87
CA LEU A 174 -2.04 -22.60 -5.52
C LEU A 174 -0.92 -23.63 -5.48
N ARG A 175 -0.92 -24.61 -6.40
CA ARG A 175 0.14 -25.62 -6.47
C ARG A 175 1.50 -25.03 -6.84
N ARG A 176 1.51 -24.08 -7.78
CA ARG A 176 2.74 -23.50 -8.33
C ARG A 176 3.43 -22.56 -7.35
N PHE A 177 2.67 -21.77 -6.58
CA PHE A 177 3.21 -20.64 -5.83
C PHE A 177 3.13 -20.75 -4.31
N PHE A 178 2.40 -21.75 -3.80
CA PHE A 178 2.22 -21.90 -2.36
C PHE A 178 2.61 -23.30 -1.87
N LEU A 179 3.00 -23.33 -0.59
CA LEU A 179 3.18 -24.54 0.20
C LEU A 179 2.03 -24.63 1.19
N LYS A 180 1.33 -25.77 1.21
CA LYS A 180 0.22 -26.00 2.14
C LYS A 180 0.76 -26.40 3.51
N GLY A 181 0.25 -25.75 4.56
CA GLY A 181 0.57 -26.10 5.94
C GLY A 181 -0.02 -27.45 6.36
N SER A 182 0.69 -28.11 7.27
CA SER A 182 0.27 -29.39 7.86
C SER A 182 0.47 -29.35 9.38
N GLY A 183 -0.14 -30.28 10.10
CA GLY A 183 -0.05 -30.35 11.56
C GLY A 183 -0.52 -29.04 12.21
N ALA A 184 0.34 -28.43 13.01
CA ALA A 184 0.05 -27.16 13.69
C ALA A 184 -0.16 -25.97 12.73
N GLN A 185 0.23 -26.09 11.45
CA GLN A 185 0.04 -25.07 10.42
C GLN A 185 -1.13 -25.43 9.48
N ALA A 186 -1.96 -26.41 9.80
CA ALA A 186 -3.14 -26.75 9.02
C ALA A 186 -4.07 -25.51 8.91
N GLY A 187 -4.64 -25.29 7.71
CA GLY A 187 -5.45 -24.09 7.45
C GLY A 187 -4.68 -22.87 6.96
N TYR A 188 -3.35 -22.94 6.90
CA TYR A 188 -2.49 -21.89 6.36
C TYR A 188 -1.76 -22.34 5.09
N VAL A 189 -1.34 -21.35 4.30
CA VAL A 189 -0.42 -21.53 3.17
C VAL A 189 0.74 -20.56 3.30
N ARG A 190 1.89 -20.96 2.79
CA ARG A 190 3.08 -20.11 2.71
C ARG A 190 3.47 -19.90 1.25
N VAL A 191 3.78 -18.68 0.88
CA VAL A 191 4.39 -18.36 -0.42
C VAL A 191 5.73 -19.09 -0.54
N ARG A 192 6.00 -19.69 -1.71
CA ARG A 192 7.25 -20.40 -1.94
C ARG A 192 8.47 -19.49 -1.76
N PRO A 193 9.57 -20.01 -1.22
CA PRO A 193 10.81 -19.23 -1.01
C PRO A 193 11.37 -18.61 -2.28
N GLU A 194 11.14 -19.23 -3.43
CA GLU A 194 11.57 -18.74 -4.75
C GLU A 194 10.95 -17.37 -5.05
N LEU A 195 9.66 -17.21 -4.75
CA LEU A 195 8.97 -15.93 -4.92
C LEU A 195 9.43 -14.92 -3.87
N GLN A 196 9.59 -15.34 -2.61
CA GLN A 196 10.04 -14.46 -1.53
C GLN A 196 11.40 -13.82 -1.86
N LYS A 197 12.29 -14.55 -2.53
CA LYS A 197 13.62 -14.05 -2.95
C LYS A 197 13.56 -12.94 -4.01
N LEU A 198 12.45 -12.77 -4.69
CA LEU A 198 12.25 -11.70 -5.67
C LEU A 198 11.91 -10.36 -5.02
N LEU A 199 11.53 -10.38 -3.73
CA LEU A 199 11.02 -9.22 -3.00
C LEU A 199 12.00 -8.74 -1.93
N SER A 200 12.03 -7.43 -1.74
CA SER A 200 12.57 -6.78 -0.55
C SER A 200 11.51 -5.87 0.04
N PHE A 201 11.34 -5.92 1.36
CA PHE A 201 10.37 -5.10 2.07
C PHE A 201 11.06 -3.97 2.80
N THR A 202 10.47 -2.78 2.80
CA THR A 202 11.05 -1.61 3.48
C THR A 202 9.96 -0.63 3.90
N ARG A 203 10.14 0.00 5.05
CA ARG A 203 9.25 1.07 5.49
C ARG A 203 9.55 2.34 4.69
N ILE A 204 8.52 2.92 4.08
CA ILE A 204 8.61 4.23 3.38
C ILE A 204 7.36 5.03 3.70
N ASN A 205 7.56 6.28 4.12
CA ASN A 205 6.52 7.28 4.12
C ASN A 205 6.57 8.04 2.78
N LEU A 206 5.49 7.98 2.01
CA LEU A 206 5.41 8.68 0.72
C LEU A 206 5.52 10.21 0.86
N LEU A 207 5.36 10.75 2.07
CA LEU A 207 5.57 12.18 2.35
C LEU A 207 7.03 12.56 2.53
N ASP A 208 7.93 11.61 2.81
CA ASP A 208 9.33 11.93 3.02
C ASP A 208 9.87 12.84 1.91
N ALA A 209 10.63 13.84 2.27
CA ALA A 209 11.17 14.81 1.31
C ALA A 209 11.97 14.12 0.20
N ARG A 210 12.67 13.04 0.54
CA ARG A 210 13.41 12.17 -0.36
C ARG A 210 13.07 10.71 -0.04
N LEU A 211 12.58 9.98 -1.04
CA LEU A 211 12.32 8.56 -0.90
C LEU A 211 13.65 7.80 -0.85
N PRO A 212 13.86 6.87 0.11
CA PRO A 212 15.09 6.10 0.26
C PRO A 212 15.17 4.98 -0.79
N LEU A 213 14.98 5.32 -2.05
CA LEU A 213 14.95 4.40 -3.17
C LEU A 213 15.97 4.79 -4.24
N GLN A 214 16.58 3.79 -4.82
CA GLN A 214 17.44 3.96 -5.99
C GLN A 214 16.65 3.57 -7.24
N GLY A 215 16.29 4.57 -8.05
CA GLY A 215 15.70 4.36 -9.37
C GLY A 215 16.74 4.02 -10.44
N PRO A 216 16.35 3.94 -11.72
CA PRO A 216 14.97 3.93 -12.16
C PRO A 216 14.31 2.55 -12.03
N PHE A 217 12.98 2.56 -11.88
CA PHE A 217 12.12 1.36 -11.94
C PHE A 217 11.50 1.24 -13.33
N ASP A 218 11.31 0.02 -13.81
CA ASP A 218 10.61 -0.27 -15.05
C ASP A 218 9.09 -0.21 -14.86
N VAL A 219 8.63 -0.54 -13.65
CA VAL A 219 7.21 -0.56 -13.30
C VAL A 219 7.02 -0.07 -11.86
N MET A 220 5.98 0.74 -11.66
CA MET A 220 5.53 1.16 -10.33
C MET A 220 4.06 0.80 -10.13
N PHE A 221 3.74 0.24 -8.96
CA PHE A 221 2.38 0.03 -8.48
C PHE A 221 2.14 0.95 -7.29
N CYS A 222 1.23 1.91 -7.45
CA CYS A 222 0.77 2.80 -6.40
C CYS A 222 -0.75 2.77 -6.41
N ARG A 223 -1.32 1.76 -5.75
CA ARG A 223 -2.74 1.44 -5.88
C ARG A 223 -3.43 1.49 -4.53
N ASN A 224 -4.61 2.12 -4.53
CA ASN A 224 -5.51 2.20 -3.38
C ASN A 224 -4.88 2.86 -2.14
N VAL A 225 -3.93 3.77 -2.35
CA VAL A 225 -3.25 4.56 -1.32
C VAL A 225 -3.40 6.05 -1.55
N MET A 226 -3.41 6.52 -2.82
CA MET A 226 -3.57 7.94 -3.15
C MET A 226 -4.93 8.50 -2.72
N ILE A 227 -5.93 7.63 -2.53
CA ILE A 227 -7.26 8.00 -2.00
C ILE A 227 -7.21 8.60 -0.59
N TYR A 228 -6.15 8.40 0.16
CA TYR A 228 -5.95 8.94 1.51
C TYR A 228 -5.32 10.33 1.52
N PHE A 229 -4.81 10.80 0.38
CA PHE A 229 -4.15 12.09 0.23
C PHE A 229 -5.03 13.10 -0.50
N ASP A 230 -4.92 14.37 -0.15
CA ASP A 230 -5.52 15.45 -0.92
C ASP A 230 -4.77 15.68 -2.26
N LYS A 231 -5.37 16.44 -3.16
CA LYS A 231 -4.81 16.65 -4.52
C LYS A 231 -3.43 17.31 -4.54
N PRO A 232 -3.13 18.33 -3.70
CA PRO A 232 -1.78 18.89 -3.60
C PRO A 232 -0.75 17.85 -3.16
N THR A 233 -1.06 17.05 -2.14
CA THR A 233 -0.19 15.99 -1.64
C THR A 233 0.02 14.89 -2.68
N GLN A 234 -1.06 14.44 -3.36
CA GLN A 234 -0.96 13.50 -4.47
C GLN A 234 0.02 14.00 -5.55
N ARG A 235 -0.11 15.28 -5.95
CA ARG A 235 0.79 15.89 -6.93
C ARG A 235 2.24 15.87 -6.48
N THR A 236 2.52 16.24 -5.23
CA THR A 236 3.87 16.22 -4.65
C THR A 236 4.47 14.80 -4.66
N ILE A 237 3.67 13.78 -4.32
CA ILE A 237 4.10 12.38 -4.38
C ILE A 237 4.42 11.96 -5.83
N LEU A 238 3.53 12.28 -6.77
CA LEU A 238 3.73 11.96 -8.19
C LEU A 238 4.99 12.64 -8.78
N GLN A 239 5.28 13.88 -8.37
CA GLN A 239 6.53 14.56 -8.76
C GLN A 239 7.78 13.85 -8.25
N LYS A 240 7.72 13.20 -7.06
CA LYS A 240 8.81 12.36 -6.56
C LYS A 240 8.92 11.03 -7.29
N PHE A 241 7.82 10.49 -7.81
CA PHE A 241 7.80 9.23 -8.56
C PHE A 241 8.38 9.36 -9.96
N ALA A 242 8.13 10.47 -10.65
CA ALA A 242 8.54 10.66 -12.04
C ALA A 242 10.03 10.39 -12.28
N PRO A 243 10.99 10.96 -11.51
CA PRO A 243 12.41 10.69 -11.73
C PRO A 243 12.83 9.26 -11.35
N LEU A 244 12.01 8.53 -10.58
CA LEU A 244 12.28 7.15 -10.20
C LEU A 244 11.72 6.15 -11.22
N LEU A 245 10.84 6.56 -12.13
CA LEU A 245 10.30 5.72 -13.20
C LEU A 245 11.12 5.91 -14.47
N ARG A 246 11.42 4.83 -15.18
CA ARG A 246 12.06 4.88 -16.50
C ARG A 246 11.19 5.64 -17.49
N GLU A 247 11.81 6.16 -18.55
CA GLU A 247 11.08 6.86 -19.62
C GLU A 247 10.01 5.97 -20.29
N ASP A 248 10.31 4.69 -20.47
CA ASP A 248 9.41 3.68 -21.02
C ASP A 248 8.65 2.87 -19.97
N GLY A 249 8.77 3.25 -18.69
CA GLY A 249 8.14 2.59 -17.57
C GLY A 249 6.66 2.90 -17.44
N LEU A 250 5.96 2.06 -16.68
CA LEU A 250 4.52 2.20 -16.40
C LEU A 250 4.25 2.39 -14.91
N LEU A 251 3.32 3.31 -14.61
CA LEU A 251 2.75 3.50 -13.29
C LEU A 251 1.30 2.99 -13.28
N PHE A 252 0.98 2.10 -12.35
CA PHE A 252 -0.35 1.54 -12.13
C PHE A 252 -0.98 2.18 -10.89
N ALA A 253 -2.20 2.70 -11.01
CA ALA A 253 -3.01 3.24 -9.92
C ALA A 253 -4.26 2.40 -9.70
N GLY A 254 -4.91 2.49 -8.54
CA GLY A 254 -6.17 1.79 -8.28
C GLY A 254 -7.35 2.39 -9.07
N HIS A 255 -8.40 1.60 -9.27
CA HIS A 255 -9.53 1.98 -10.12
C HIS A 255 -10.25 3.28 -9.70
N SER A 256 -10.22 3.62 -8.41
CA SER A 256 -10.83 4.86 -7.89
C SER A 256 -9.86 6.06 -7.89
N GLU A 257 -8.65 5.89 -8.44
CA GLU A 257 -7.59 6.89 -8.43
C GLU A 257 -7.43 7.51 -9.82
N SER A 258 -7.43 8.85 -9.88
CA SER A 258 -7.24 9.58 -11.12
C SER A 258 -6.21 10.68 -10.94
N PHE A 259 -5.22 10.72 -11.83
CA PHE A 259 -4.11 11.67 -11.81
C PHE A 259 -4.28 12.80 -12.85
N LEU A 260 -5.51 13.08 -13.29
CA LEU A 260 -5.80 14.18 -14.24
C LEU A 260 -5.30 15.54 -13.74
N HIS A 261 -5.29 15.78 -12.43
CA HIS A 261 -4.77 17.00 -11.79
C HIS A 261 -3.22 17.12 -11.85
N ALA A 262 -2.54 16.08 -12.30
CA ALA A 262 -1.09 16.01 -12.48
C ALA A 262 -0.73 15.46 -13.89
N ALA A 263 -1.54 15.78 -14.90
CA ALA A 263 -1.38 15.30 -16.29
C ALA A 263 -0.08 15.80 -16.94
N ASP A 264 0.52 16.85 -16.41
CA ASP A 264 1.85 17.35 -16.77
C ASP A 264 3.00 16.50 -16.19
N VAL A 265 2.73 15.65 -15.20
CA VAL A 265 3.69 14.71 -14.59
C VAL A 265 3.49 13.29 -15.14
N PHE A 266 2.25 12.82 -15.18
CA PHE A 266 1.88 11.50 -15.68
C PHE A 266 0.69 11.56 -16.63
N ARG A 267 0.84 10.97 -17.82
CA ARG A 267 -0.19 10.89 -18.86
C ARG A 267 -0.89 9.54 -18.79
N SER A 268 -2.22 9.54 -18.83
CA SER A 268 -3.02 8.32 -18.79
C SER A 268 -2.98 7.57 -20.14
N LEU A 269 -2.79 6.26 -20.07
CA LEU A 269 -2.91 5.31 -21.17
C LEU A 269 -4.27 4.58 -21.18
N GLY A 270 -5.14 4.88 -20.22
CA GLY A 270 -6.39 4.18 -19.96
C GLY A 270 -6.25 3.16 -18.82
N ARG A 271 -7.42 2.67 -18.30
CA ARG A 271 -7.48 1.63 -17.25
C ARG A 271 -6.61 1.90 -16.02
N THR A 272 -6.47 3.16 -15.62
CA THR A 272 -5.62 3.62 -14.52
C THR A 272 -4.13 3.22 -14.64
N VAL A 273 -3.66 3.12 -15.88
CA VAL A 273 -2.24 2.98 -16.22
C VAL A 273 -1.72 4.28 -16.79
N TYR A 274 -0.51 4.66 -16.39
CA TYR A 274 0.09 5.94 -16.70
C TYR A 274 1.53 5.77 -17.19
N GLU A 275 1.98 6.70 -18.05
CA GLU A 275 3.37 6.88 -18.44
C GLU A 275 3.84 8.28 -18.04
N ARG A 276 5.14 8.53 -17.98
CA ARG A 276 5.69 9.88 -17.74
C ARG A 276 5.23 10.85 -18.84
N ALA A 277 4.83 12.06 -18.44
CA ALA A 277 4.33 13.07 -19.38
C ALA A 277 5.45 13.69 -20.25
N ASP A 278 6.71 13.70 -19.78
CA ASP A 278 7.87 14.22 -20.49
C ASP A 278 8.36 13.27 -21.62
N ARG A 279 7.78 12.09 -21.73
CA ARG A 279 7.99 11.18 -22.86
C ARG A 279 7.31 11.69 -24.13
N PRO A 280 7.94 11.58 -25.34
CA PRO A 280 7.22 11.74 -26.60
C PRO A 280 5.97 10.83 -26.59
N ALA A 281 4.82 11.39 -27.05
CA ALA A 281 3.57 10.65 -27.03
C ALA A 281 3.74 9.28 -27.70
N SER A 282 3.42 8.19 -26.97
CA SER A 282 3.44 6.84 -27.53
C SER A 282 2.50 6.76 -28.73
N THR A 283 2.93 6.04 -29.76
CA THR A 283 2.13 5.80 -30.98
C THR A 283 0.77 5.16 -30.60
N PRO A 284 -0.33 5.38 -31.34
CA PRO A 284 -1.67 4.87 -30.98
C PRO A 284 -1.76 3.37 -30.68
N ALA A 285 -0.81 2.57 -31.17
CA ALA A 285 -0.71 1.12 -30.90
C ALA A 285 -0.37 0.75 -29.45
N THR A 286 0.04 1.73 -28.61
CA THR A 286 0.40 1.50 -27.19
C THR A 286 -0.73 1.90 -26.24
N ARG A 287 -1.88 2.36 -26.75
CA ARG A 287 -3.07 2.59 -25.90
C ARG A 287 -3.62 1.25 -25.43
N ILE A 288 -3.71 1.08 -24.13
CA ILE A 288 -4.08 -0.14 -23.38
C ILE A 288 -5.59 -0.31 -23.36
#